data_1951f4d9a0bcdca76ed139ce576d9a8a
#
_entry.id   1951f4d9a0bcdca76ed139ce576d9a8a
#
_cell.length_a   1.000
_cell.length_b   1.000
_cell.length_c   1.000
_cell.angle_alpha   90.00
_cell.angle_beta   90.00
_cell.angle_gamma   90.00
#
_symmetry.space_group_name_H-M   'P 1'
#
loop_
_entity.id
_entity.type
_entity.pdbx_description
1 polymer ?
#
loop_
_entity_poly.entity_id
_entity_poly.type
_entity_poly.pdbx_seq_one_letter_code
_entity_poly.pdbx_strand_id
1 'polypeptide(L)'
;KEYIEELAEKAYRYAYVERPKDMQETTCLLLKEFYRLELIDPSLIGGLEIGFKHSWENIRATGEATLLFYTPPDTSFEVRCSVEIHEDDNDPYKRYLNALHDIFHYSGRQNKYPAYIFKIKDVSN
;
A
#
# COMPACT_ATOMS: atom_id res chain seq x y z
N LYS A 1 7.08 11.48 -3.45
CA LYS A 1 7.48 11.55 -2.03
C LYS A 1 6.97 12.83 -1.37
N GLU A 2 7.13 13.96 -2.03
CA GLU A 2 6.63 15.24 -1.55
C GLU A 2 5.10 15.26 -1.44
N TYR A 3 4.44 14.47 -2.26
CA TYR A 3 2.99 14.43 -2.32
C TYR A 3 2.35 13.45 -1.35
N ILE A 4 3.17 12.66 -0.60
CA ILE A 4 2.59 11.59 0.23
C ILE A 4 1.72 12.15 1.36
N GLU A 5 2.09 13.29 1.94
CA GLU A 5 1.27 13.89 2.99
C GLU A 5 -0.08 14.38 2.44
N GLU A 6 -0.06 15.01 1.27
CA GLU A 6 -1.29 15.45 0.62
C GLU A 6 -2.17 14.26 0.22
N LEU A 7 -1.56 13.20 -0.31
CA LEU A 7 -2.28 11.99 -0.65
C LEU A 7 -2.86 11.32 0.58
N ALA A 8 -2.11 11.29 1.69
CA ALA A 8 -2.60 10.72 2.94
C ALA A 8 -3.82 11.49 3.46
N GLU A 9 -3.78 12.82 3.43
CA GLU A 9 -4.92 13.63 3.85
C GLU A 9 -6.13 13.42 2.95
N LYS A 10 -5.91 13.37 1.65
CA LYS A 10 -6.99 13.14 0.69
C LYS A 10 -7.61 11.76 0.86
N ALA A 11 -6.78 10.73 1.04
CA ALA A 11 -7.26 9.37 1.29
C ALA A 11 -8.02 9.28 2.61
N TYR A 12 -7.54 9.95 3.65
CA TYR A 12 -8.24 10.01 4.94
C TYR A 12 -9.65 10.58 4.78
N ARG A 13 -9.77 11.67 4.03
CA ARG A 13 -11.06 12.31 3.83
C ARG A 13 -12.04 11.35 3.15
N TYR A 14 -11.62 10.66 2.11
CA TYR A 14 -12.50 9.72 1.41
C TYR A 14 -12.76 8.44 2.19
N ALA A 15 -11.83 8.04 3.05
CA ALA A 15 -12.01 6.82 3.85
C ALA A 15 -12.97 7.04 5.03
N TYR A 16 -12.93 8.23 5.65
CA TYR A 16 -13.59 8.42 6.94
C TYR A 16 -14.58 9.58 7.01
N VAL A 17 -14.54 10.51 6.08
CA VAL A 17 -15.39 11.71 6.11
C VAL A 17 -16.37 11.73 4.95
N GLU A 18 -15.88 11.61 3.72
CA GLU A 18 -16.70 11.69 2.50
C GLU A 18 -16.68 10.35 1.77
N ARG A 19 -17.23 9.33 2.42
CA ARG A 19 -17.16 7.98 1.88
C ARG A 19 -18.00 7.81 0.61
N PRO A 20 -17.49 7.02 -0.38
CA PRO A 20 -18.29 6.69 -1.56
C PRO A 20 -19.50 5.83 -1.15
N LYS A 21 -20.59 5.93 -1.93
CA LYS A 21 -21.85 5.30 -1.60
C LYS A 21 -21.89 3.82 -1.92
N ASP A 22 -21.22 3.40 -2.98
CA ASP A 22 -21.26 2.02 -3.43
C ASP A 22 -19.94 1.63 -4.11
N MET A 23 -19.85 0.38 -4.56
CA MET A 23 -18.62 -0.13 -5.14
C MET A 23 -18.26 0.55 -6.46
N GLN A 24 -19.24 0.96 -7.24
CA GLN A 24 -19.00 1.68 -8.49
C GLN A 24 -18.36 3.04 -8.23
N GLU A 25 -18.88 3.79 -7.27
CA GLU A 25 -18.28 5.07 -6.87
C GLU A 25 -16.89 4.87 -6.28
N THR A 26 -16.71 3.81 -5.48
CA THR A 26 -15.39 3.47 -4.91
C THR A 26 -14.36 3.23 -6.01
N THR A 27 -14.71 2.43 -7.01
CA THR A 27 -13.79 2.12 -8.10
C THR A 27 -13.45 3.38 -8.89
N CYS A 28 -14.46 4.19 -9.23
CA CYS A 28 -14.23 5.44 -9.96
C CYS A 28 -13.35 6.40 -9.16
N LEU A 29 -13.59 6.51 -7.87
CA LEU A 29 -12.81 7.37 -6.98
C LEU A 29 -11.35 6.95 -6.96
N LEU A 30 -11.07 5.65 -6.77
CA LEU A 30 -9.70 5.16 -6.69
C LEU A 30 -8.95 5.39 -7.99
N LEU A 31 -9.60 5.12 -9.14
CA LEU A 31 -8.98 5.33 -10.44
C LEU A 31 -8.73 6.80 -10.74
N LYS A 32 -9.67 7.66 -10.37
CA LYS A 32 -9.60 9.09 -10.68
C LYS A 32 -8.62 9.84 -9.78
N GLU A 33 -8.59 9.50 -8.49
CA GLU A 33 -7.88 10.29 -7.49
C GLU A 33 -6.54 9.72 -7.06
N PHE A 34 -6.35 8.39 -7.14
CA PHE A 34 -5.16 7.75 -6.55
C PHE A 34 -4.36 6.91 -7.54
N TYR A 35 -5.01 6.14 -8.40
CA TYR A 35 -4.31 5.24 -9.31
C TYR A 35 -4.02 5.93 -10.64
N ARG A 36 -3.19 6.97 -10.56
CA ARG A 36 -2.81 7.80 -11.71
C ARG A 36 -1.32 7.67 -11.93
N LEU A 37 -0.92 7.57 -13.20
CA LEU A 37 0.49 7.34 -13.54
C LEU A 37 1.42 8.39 -12.96
N GLU A 38 1.02 9.66 -12.92
CA GLU A 38 1.86 10.72 -12.38
C GLU A 38 2.06 10.65 -10.87
N LEU A 39 1.28 9.82 -10.17
CA LEU A 39 1.40 9.62 -8.74
C LEU A 39 2.17 8.35 -8.37
N ILE A 40 2.52 7.53 -9.37
CA ILE A 40 3.19 6.25 -9.15
C ILE A 40 4.71 6.44 -9.17
N ASP A 41 5.38 5.96 -8.13
CA ASP A 41 6.83 5.82 -8.11
C ASP A 41 7.15 4.38 -8.52
N PRO A 42 7.73 4.14 -9.70
CA PRO A 42 7.96 2.78 -10.18
C PRO A 42 9.03 2.01 -9.42
N SER A 43 9.75 2.64 -8.51
CA SER A 43 10.76 1.98 -7.68
C SER A 43 10.20 1.48 -6.35
N LEU A 44 8.95 1.80 -6.03
CA LEU A 44 8.35 1.49 -4.73
C LEU A 44 7.07 0.69 -4.86
N ILE A 45 6.89 -0.25 -3.93
CA ILE A 45 5.63 -0.99 -3.79
C ILE A 45 5.19 -0.83 -2.34
N GLY A 46 3.92 -0.54 -2.12
CA GLY A 46 3.36 -0.41 -0.79
C GLY A 46 2.57 -1.65 -0.38
N GLY A 47 2.54 -1.93 0.91
CA GLY A 47 1.73 -3.01 1.46
C GLY A 47 1.44 -2.79 2.93
N LEU A 48 0.51 -3.58 3.48
CA LEU A 48 0.13 -3.51 4.88
C LEU A 48 0.33 -4.88 5.54
N GLU A 49 0.76 -4.85 6.81
CA GLU A 49 0.85 -6.07 7.60
C GLU A 49 -0.46 -6.28 8.37
N ILE A 50 -1.22 -7.27 7.99
CA ILE A 50 -2.52 -7.55 8.59
C ILE A 50 -2.48 -8.80 9.47
N GLY A 51 -1.63 -9.78 9.12
CA GLY A 51 -1.62 -11.08 9.77
C GLY A 51 -0.60 -11.29 10.89
N PHE A 52 0.48 -10.54 10.91
CA PHE A 52 1.56 -10.63 11.90
C PHE A 52 2.12 -12.06 12.07
N LYS A 53 2.40 -12.73 10.95
CA LYS A 53 2.93 -14.10 10.94
C LYS A 53 4.41 -14.12 10.52
N HIS A 54 4.85 -15.23 9.94
CA HIS A 54 6.28 -15.44 9.63
C HIS A 54 6.89 -14.36 8.72
N SER A 55 6.15 -13.87 7.75
CA SER A 55 6.65 -12.80 6.87
C SER A 55 6.96 -11.54 7.65
N TRP A 56 6.10 -11.18 8.61
CA TRP A 56 6.30 -10.04 9.50
C TRP A 56 7.59 -10.18 10.30
N GLU A 57 7.78 -11.34 10.92
CA GLU A 57 8.99 -11.62 11.69
C GLU A 57 10.24 -11.58 10.83
N ASN A 58 10.19 -12.21 9.65
CA ASN A 58 11.33 -12.26 8.74
C ASN A 58 11.71 -10.88 8.22
N ILE A 59 10.74 -10.06 7.86
CA ILE A 59 11.02 -8.70 7.37
C ILE A 59 11.61 -7.83 8.47
N ARG A 60 11.08 -7.95 9.68
CA ARG A 60 11.65 -7.19 10.81
C ARG A 60 13.09 -7.59 11.10
N ALA A 61 13.42 -8.86 10.92
CA ALA A 61 14.77 -9.37 11.19
C ALA A 61 15.77 -9.01 10.09
N THR A 62 15.35 -9.04 8.83
CA THR A 62 16.27 -8.92 7.69
C THR A 62 16.20 -7.59 6.95
N GLY A 63 15.06 -6.92 6.97
CA GLY A 63 14.83 -5.73 6.17
C GLY A 63 14.79 -6.01 4.67
N GLU A 64 14.55 -7.25 4.26
CA GLU A 64 14.53 -7.65 2.86
C GLU A 64 13.36 -8.57 2.57
N ALA A 65 12.92 -8.55 1.32
CA ALA A 65 11.86 -9.45 0.84
C ALA A 65 12.00 -9.69 -0.66
N THR A 66 11.50 -10.84 -1.10
CA THR A 66 11.33 -11.15 -2.51
C THR A 66 9.84 -11.29 -2.78
N LEU A 67 9.34 -10.53 -3.74
CA LEU A 67 7.95 -10.58 -4.15
C LEU A 67 7.85 -11.37 -5.45
N LEU A 68 6.86 -12.26 -5.51
CA LEU A 68 6.62 -13.07 -6.71
C LEU A 68 5.35 -12.58 -7.37
N PHE A 69 5.46 -12.17 -8.63
CA PHE A 69 4.32 -11.78 -9.46
C PHE A 69 4.14 -12.84 -10.53
N TYR A 70 2.95 -13.37 -10.65
CA TYR A 70 2.65 -14.46 -11.55
C TYR A 70 1.48 -14.12 -12.47
N THR A 71 1.70 -14.29 -13.77
CA THR A 71 0.65 -14.14 -14.78
C THR A 71 0.44 -15.48 -15.46
N PRO A 72 -0.70 -16.14 -15.24
CA PRO A 72 -0.97 -17.41 -15.90
C PRO A 72 -0.95 -17.29 -17.42
N PRO A 73 -0.55 -18.35 -18.13
CA PRO A 73 -0.21 -19.68 -17.61
C PRO A 73 1.25 -19.85 -17.20
N ASP A 74 2.18 -19.01 -17.65
CA ASP A 74 3.60 -19.34 -17.53
C ASP A 74 4.55 -18.17 -17.25
N THR A 75 4.04 -16.96 -17.02
CA THR A 75 4.91 -15.80 -16.79
C THR A 75 5.01 -15.49 -15.29
N SER A 76 6.23 -15.38 -14.79
CA SER A 76 6.47 -14.97 -13.41
C SER A 76 7.67 -14.03 -13.32
N PHE A 77 7.64 -13.17 -12.31
CA PHE A 77 8.73 -12.23 -12.03
C PHE A 77 9.04 -12.29 -10.54
N GLU A 78 10.33 -12.35 -10.22
CA GLU A 78 10.79 -12.20 -8.84
C GLU A 78 11.33 -10.79 -8.69
N VAL A 79 10.83 -10.06 -7.68
CA VAL A 79 11.24 -8.70 -7.40
C VAL A 79 11.90 -8.69 -6.03
N ARG A 80 13.21 -8.46 -6.02
CA ARG A 80 13.95 -8.39 -4.76
C ARG A 80 13.96 -6.97 -4.25
N CYS A 81 13.64 -6.81 -2.98
CA CYS A 81 13.41 -5.51 -2.37
C CYS A 81 14.13 -5.37 -1.04
N SER A 82 14.57 -4.16 -0.73
CA SER A 82 14.77 -3.77 0.66
C SER A 82 13.44 -3.26 1.18
N VAL A 83 13.18 -3.43 2.48
CA VAL A 83 11.88 -3.12 3.06
C VAL A 83 12.02 -2.13 4.20
N GLU A 84 11.25 -1.04 4.14
CA GLU A 84 11.07 -0.14 5.27
C GLU A 84 9.75 -0.45 5.93
N ILE A 85 9.73 -0.48 7.26
CA ILE A 85 8.51 -0.66 8.03
C ILE A 85 8.13 0.69 8.63
N HIS A 86 6.93 1.16 8.32
CA HIS A 86 6.40 2.43 8.80
C HIS A 86 5.33 2.16 9.85
N GLU A 87 5.67 2.34 11.13
CA GLU A 87 4.77 1.99 12.25
C GLU A 87 4.20 3.19 12.98
N ASP A 88 4.82 4.37 12.85
CA ASP A 88 4.37 5.58 13.54
C ASP A 88 3.00 6.01 13.03
N ASP A 89 2.08 6.30 13.94
CA ASP A 89 0.71 6.69 13.56
C ASP A 89 0.67 7.99 12.78
N ASN A 90 1.70 8.82 12.88
CA ASN A 90 1.79 10.07 12.12
C ASN A 90 2.53 9.92 10.79
N ASP A 91 3.05 8.73 10.50
CA ASP A 91 3.79 8.49 9.26
C ASP A 91 2.84 8.58 8.06
N PRO A 92 3.15 9.42 7.04
CA PRO A 92 2.25 9.61 5.92
C PRO A 92 2.05 8.36 5.05
N TYR A 93 3.06 7.51 4.91
CA TYR A 93 2.91 6.26 4.15
C TYR A 93 1.95 5.32 4.86
N LYS A 94 2.09 5.16 6.18
CA LYS A 94 1.17 4.33 6.96
C LYS A 94 -0.25 4.86 6.87
N ARG A 95 -0.43 6.16 7.02
CA ARG A 95 -1.74 6.80 6.94
C ARG A 95 -2.35 6.62 5.56
N TYR A 96 -1.57 6.82 4.51
CA TYR A 96 -2.05 6.71 3.13
C TYR A 96 -2.50 5.28 2.80
N LEU A 97 -1.65 4.29 3.09
CA LEU A 97 -1.95 2.90 2.74
C LEU A 97 -3.14 2.36 3.53
N ASN A 98 -3.23 2.68 4.82
CA ASN A 98 -4.39 2.28 5.62
C ASN A 98 -5.67 2.95 5.13
N ALA A 99 -5.61 4.23 4.78
CA ALA A 99 -6.77 4.95 4.27
C ALA A 99 -7.23 4.38 2.92
N LEU A 100 -6.31 4.06 2.01
CA LEU A 100 -6.67 3.40 0.75
C LEU A 100 -7.35 2.06 0.99
N HIS A 101 -6.82 1.26 1.90
CA HIS A 101 -7.44 -0.01 2.29
C HIS A 101 -8.86 0.22 2.79
N ASP A 102 -9.06 1.22 3.65
CA ASP A 102 -10.35 1.48 4.27
C ASP A 102 -11.35 2.14 3.33
N ILE A 103 -10.89 2.83 2.28
CA ILE A 103 -11.80 3.27 1.21
C ILE A 103 -12.51 2.05 0.61
N PHE A 104 -11.78 0.97 0.40
CA PHE A 104 -12.28 -0.24 -0.24
C PHE A 104 -12.95 -1.20 0.75
N HIS A 105 -12.36 -1.39 1.94
CA HIS A 105 -12.77 -2.39 2.92
C HIS A 105 -13.08 -1.78 4.29
N TYR A 106 -13.97 -0.80 4.33
CA TYR A 106 -14.27 -0.14 5.59
C TYR A 106 -15.01 -1.05 6.57
N SER A 107 -14.45 -1.19 7.77
CA SER A 107 -15.02 -2.04 8.82
C SER A 107 -15.70 -1.26 9.94
N GLY A 108 -15.94 0.04 9.74
CA GLY A 108 -16.57 0.91 10.73
C GLY A 108 -15.60 1.68 11.59
N ARG A 109 -14.30 1.45 11.43
CA ARG A 109 -13.26 2.14 12.19
C ARG A 109 -12.00 2.31 11.35
N GLN A 110 -11.16 3.27 11.75
CA GLN A 110 -9.88 3.49 11.12
C GLN A 110 -8.90 2.37 11.48
N ASN A 111 -8.32 1.73 10.46
CA ASN A 111 -7.28 0.75 10.65
C ASN A 111 -5.90 1.41 10.71
N LYS A 112 -5.00 0.81 11.50
CA LYS A 112 -3.64 1.33 11.73
C LYS A 112 -2.61 0.21 11.63
N TYR A 113 -2.65 -0.55 10.53
CA TYR A 113 -1.70 -1.63 10.29
C TYR A 113 -0.32 -1.06 9.96
N PRO A 114 0.77 -1.70 10.41
CA PRO A 114 2.11 -1.30 9.95
C PRO A 114 2.18 -1.35 8.42
N ALA A 115 2.84 -0.37 7.83
CA ALA A 115 2.98 -0.28 6.38
C ALA A 115 4.38 -0.71 5.96
N TYR A 116 4.43 -1.44 4.85
CA TYR A 116 5.69 -1.79 4.19
C TYR A 116 5.89 -0.89 2.99
N ILE A 117 7.11 -0.37 2.84
CA ILE A 117 7.55 0.21 1.58
C ILE A 117 8.66 -0.66 1.04
N PHE A 118 8.35 -1.40 -0.01
CA PHE A 118 9.30 -2.28 -0.69
C PHE A 118 10.05 -1.46 -1.74
N LYS A 119 11.35 -1.26 -1.50
CA LYS A 119 12.22 -0.55 -2.45
C LYS A 119 12.84 -1.58 -3.38
N ILE A 120 12.50 -1.52 -4.65
CA ILE A 120 12.93 -2.49 -5.63
C ILE A 120 14.43 -2.39 -5.86
N LYS A 121 15.14 -3.52 -5.71
CA LYS A 121 16.58 -3.63 -5.98
C LYS A 121 16.84 -4.26 -7.33
N ASP A 122 16.20 -5.38 -7.64
CA ASP A 122 16.28 -5.99 -8.95
C ASP A 122 15.04 -6.83 -9.27
N VAL A 123 14.84 -7.11 -10.55
CA VAL A 123 13.74 -7.89 -11.08
C VAL A 123 14.31 -8.98 -11.97
N SER A 124 13.84 -10.22 -11.79
CA SER A 124 14.22 -11.33 -12.65
C SER A 124 13.00 -12.19 -13.00
N ASN A 125 13.07 -12.89 -14.12
CA ASN A 125 11.98 -13.81 -14.50
C ASN A 125 12.48 -15.22 -14.85
#